data_a91e9b74bb63ed87cc6519ea032c1bed
#
_entry.id   a91e9b74bb63ed87cc6519ea032c1bed
#
_cell.length_a   1.000
_cell.length_b   1.000
_cell.length_c   1.000
_cell.angle_alpha   90.00
_cell.angle_beta   90.00
_cell.angle_gamma   90.00
#
_symmetry.space_group_name_H-M   'P 1'
#
loop_
_entity.id
_entity.type
_entity.pdbx_description
1 polymer ?
#
loop_
_entity_poly.entity_id
_entity_poly.type
_entity_poly.pdbx_seq_one_letter_code
_entity_poly.pdbx_strand_id
1 'polypeptide(L)'
;MTRVEYEAIRAKRIELDITQRDLAERSGVNVNIIKQVETGRSNTDEENLRSICEVLGLALDEVYHSDFHDTRVITVLNNKGGCGKTSLCCGVGSALAEQGYRVLLVDSDAQRNLSSSFDMPRSEKHFGQAVLQEESLLDYIQPTQYPGIDMIVADVSMGMLDMNIFTKVHRENIVRSILQPVVDKGWYDYVLIDTNPNLSLLNFNVVNACDYCIIPVQPAGFDVDGLGTVVEFIQGVARYNPKLKIAGIVINRFDARSRIISETAVRQLQEVYKDLLFETKIQVDTKLQASQWENVPILSYTNSRITKEYRALSREIVKRCV
;
A
#
# COMPACT_ATOMS: atom_id res chain seq x y z
N MET A 1 -6.66 -9.38 12.82
CA MET A 1 -7.72 -8.84 13.71
C MET A 1 -9.08 -9.29 13.19
N THR A 2 -10.11 -9.25 13.98
CA THR A 2 -11.48 -9.53 13.50
C THR A 2 -12.22 -8.22 13.28
N ARG A 3 -12.88 -8.08 12.15
CA ARG A 3 -13.79 -6.96 11.87
C ARG A 3 -15.22 -7.48 11.75
N VAL A 4 -16.14 -6.73 12.33
CA VAL A 4 -17.59 -7.01 12.21
C VAL A 4 -18.27 -5.78 11.59
N GLU A 5 -19.05 -5.99 10.55
CA GLU A 5 -19.82 -4.95 9.88
C GLU A 5 -21.13 -4.69 10.61
N TYR A 6 -21.05 -4.00 11.74
CA TYR A 6 -22.17 -3.77 12.67
C TYR A 6 -23.34 -3.01 12.03
N GLU A 7 -23.01 -2.06 11.12
CA GLU A 7 -24.02 -1.27 10.42
C GLU A 7 -24.85 -2.13 9.45
N ALA A 8 -24.23 -3.13 8.79
CA ALA A 8 -24.92 -4.05 7.91
C ALA A 8 -25.92 -4.93 8.68
N ILE A 9 -25.54 -5.44 9.86
CA ILE A 9 -26.42 -6.20 10.75
C ILE A 9 -27.63 -5.35 11.16
N ARG A 10 -27.39 -4.13 11.61
CA ARG A 10 -28.45 -3.19 12.02
C ARG A 10 -29.36 -2.81 10.85
N ALA A 11 -28.80 -2.48 9.69
CA ALA A 11 -29.57 -2.10 8.51
C ALA A 11 -30.49 -3.23 8.06
N LYS A 12 -29.97 -4.48 8.03
CA LYS A 12 -30.76 -5.64 7.62
C LYS A 12 -31.89 -5.97 8.60
N ARG A 13 -31.61 -5.84 9.91
CA ARG A 13 -32.68 -6.00 10.90
C ARG A 13 -33.82 -4.99 10.73
N ILE A 14 -33.49 -3.73 10.46
CA ILE A 14 -34.49 -2.67 10.23
C ILE A 14 -35.25 -2.94 8.93
N GLU A 15 -34.59 -3.35 7.86
CA GLU A 15 -35.19 -3.73 6.58
C GLU A 15 -36.26 -4.83 6.76
N LEU A 16 -35.96 -5.80 7.63
CA LEU A 16 -36.88 -6.92 7.95
C LEU A 16 -37.95 -6.55 9.00
N ASP A 17 -37.99 -5.31 9.45
CA ASP A 17 -38.92 -4.81 10.49
C ASP A 17 -38.89 -5.65 11.79
N ILE A 18 -37.70 -6.13 12.19
CA ILE A 18 -37.47 -6.94 13.37
C ILE A 18 -36.94 -6.06 14.51
N THR A 19 -37.51 -6.16 15.70
CA THR A 19 -36.95 -5.48 16.88
C THR A 19 -35.69 -6.20 17.41
N GLN A 20 -34.85 -5.51 18.18
CA GLN A 20 -33.66 -6.14 18.80
C GLN A 20 -34.06 -7.29 19.76
N ARG A 21 -35.26 -7.24 20.36
CA ARG A 21 -35.80 -8.33 21.22
C ARG A 21 -36.22 -9.52 20.37
N ASP A 22 -36.91 -9.29 19.26
CA ASP A 22 -37.32 -10.37 18.36
C ASP A 22 -36.09 -11.06 17.75
N LEU A 23 -35.05 -10.28 17.38
CA LEU A 23 -33.81 -10.82 16.91
C LEU A 23 -33.12 -11.69 17.98
N ALA A 24 -33.10 -11.22 19.22
CA ALA A 24 -32.57 -11.98 20.36
C ALA A 24 -33.32 -13.30 20.59
N GLU A 25 -34.63 -13.27 20.55
CA GLU A 25 -35.48 -14.46 20.73
C GLU A 25 -35.26 -15.49 19.59
N ARG A 26 -35.20 -15.02 18.32
CA ARG A 26 -35.03 -15.90 17.16
C ARG A 26 -33.61 -16.46 17.03
N SER A 27 -32.60 -15.67 17.36
CA SER A 27 -31.19 -16.10 17.28
C SER A 27 -30.69 -16.84 18.52
N GLY A 28 -31.40 -16.78 19.62
CA GLY A 28 -30.93 -17.29 20.93
C GLY A 28 -29.81 -16.44 21.55
N VAL A 29 -29.45 -15.30 20.96
CA VAL A 29 -28.41 -14.43 21.45
C VAL A 29 -28.96 -13.39 22.41
N ASN A 30 -28.25 -13.13 23.53
CA ASN A 30 -28.70 -12.17 24.52
C ASN A 30 -28.91 -10.77 23.92
N VAL A 31 -30.04 -10.14 24.22
CA VAL A 31 -30.41 -8.81 23.69
C VAL A 31 -29.36 -7.72 23.96
N ASN A 32 -28.64 -7.82 25.08
CA ASN A 32 -27.56 -6.87 25.39
C ASN A 32 -26.35 -7.05 24.44
N ILE A 33 -26.05 -8.28 24.02
CA ILE A 33 -25.04 -8.58 23.02
C ILE A 33 -25.45 -7.97 21.68
N ILE A 34 -26.71 -8.16 21.25
CA ILE A 34 -27.23 -7.55 20.03
C ILE A 34 -27.11 -6.02 20.04
N LYS A 35 -27.49 -5.37 21.17
CA LYS A 35 -27.33 -3.92 21.34
C LYS A 35 -25.87 -3.47 21.24
N GLN A 36 -24.96 -4.22 21.84
CA GLN A 36 -23.53 -3.92 21.78
C GLN A 36 -22.95 -4.14 20.37
N VAL A 37 -23.35 -5.23 19.71
CA VAL A 37 -22.98 -5.52 18.32
C VAL A 37 -23.44 -4.39 17.39
N GLU A 38 -24.72 -4.01 17.41
CA GLU A 38 -25.24 -2.95 16.53
C GLU A 38 -24.67 -1.55 16.80
N THR A 39 -24.01 -1.34 17.93
CA THR A 39 -23.35 -0.08 18.30
C THR A 39 -21.84 -0.12 18.16
N GLY A 40 -21.26 -1.26 17.75
CA GLY A 40 -19.80 -1.44 17.65
C GLY A 40 -19.06 -1.35 18.97
N ARG A 41 -19.75 -1.46 20.12
CA ARG A 41 -19.16 -1.29 21.46
C ARG A 41 -18.54 -2.55 22.04
N SER A 42 -18.78 -3.71 21.46
CA SER A 42 -18.22 -4.98 21.91
C SER A 42 -18.08 -5.94 20.75
N ASN A 43 -16.95 -6.66 20.73
CA ASN A 43 -16.81 -7.85 19.87
C ASN A 43 -17.64 -8.97 20.51
N THR A 44 -18.40 -9.69 19.68
CA THR A 44 -19.03 -10.95 20.05
C THR A 44 -18.27 -12.10 19.37
N ASP A 45 -18.45 -13.32 19.86
CA ASP A 45 -17.86 -14.50 19.25
C ASP A 45 -18.52 -14.83 17.90
N GLU A 46 -17.84 -15.64 17.10
CA GLU A 46 -18.30 -16.05 15.79
C GLU A 46 -19.63 -16.83 15.84
N GLU A 47 -19.86 -17.59 16.91
CA GLU A 47 -21.06 -18.40 17.08
C GLU A 47 -22.30 -17.52 17.22
N ASN A 48 -22.23 -16.49 18.05
CA ASN A 48 -23.31 -15.49 18.19
C ASN A 48 -23.56 -14.74 16.87
N LEU A 49 -22.49 -14.34 16.15
CA LEU A 49 -22.63 -13.68 14.85
C LEU A 49 -23.29 -14.59 13.83
N ARG A 50 -22.90 -15.85 13.77
CA ARG A 50 -23.50 -16.86 12.89
C ARG A 50 -25.01 -16.98 13.14
N SER A 51 -25.42 -17.09 14.42
CA SER A 51 -26.83 -17.19 14.80
C SER A 51 -27.62 -15.92 14.43
N ILE A 52 -27.03 -14.73 14.59
CA ILE A 52 -27.63 -13.47 14.17
C ILE A 52 -27.79 -13.42 12.64
N CYS A 53 -26.74 -13.79 11.89
CA CYS A 53 -26.75 -13.79 10.44
C CYS A 53 -27.78 -14.75 9.86
N GLU A 54 -27.93 -15.94 10.41
CA GLU A 54 -28.94 -16.93 10.00
C GLU A 54 -30.37 -16.36 10.08
N VAL A 55 -30.70 -15.66 11.19
CA VAL A 55 -32.02 -15.02 11.35
C VAL A 55 -32.24 -13.88 10.37
N LEU A 56 -31.17 -13.14 10.06
CA LEU A 56 -31.24 -11.97 9.17
C LEU A 56 -31.12 -12.35 7.68
N GLY A 57 -30.76 -13.60 7.35
CA GLY A 57 -30.50 -14.03 5.98
C GLY A 57 -29.24 -13.38 5.36
N LEU A 58 -28.24 -13.04 6.23
CA LEU A 58 -26.94 -12.54 5.80
C LEU A 58 -25.93 -13.70 5.75
N ALA A 59 -25.03 -13.66 4.77
CA ALA A 59 -23.89 -14.56 4.81
C ALA A 59 -22.90 -14.08 5.89
N LEU A 60 -22.30 -15.03 6.64
CA LEU A 60 -21.40 -14.67 7.74
C LEU A 60 -20.16 -13.90 7.25
N ASP A 61 -19.65 -14.25 6.09
CA ASP A 61 -18.51 -13.62 5.43
C ASP A 61 -18.79 -12.20 4.90
N GLU A 62 -20.06 -11.80 4.80
CA GLU A 62 -20.45 -10.41 4.51
C GLU A 62 -20.31 -9.50 5.72
N VAL A 63 -20.38 -10.03 6.95
CA VAL A 63 -20.42 -9.25 8.19
C VAL A 63 -19.30 -9.57 9.16
N TYR A 64 -18.60 -10.69 9.01
CA TYR A 64 -17.53 -11.13 9.89
C TYR A 64 -16.28 -11.50 9.12
N HIS A 65 -15.22 -10.78 9.38
CA HIS A 65 -13.92 -10.97 8.74
C HIS A 65 -12.89 -11.35 9.81
N SER A 66 -12.56 -12.64 9.91
CA SER A 66 -11.60 -13.18 10.89
C SER A 66 -10.17 -12.68 10.64
N ASP A 67 -9.83 -12.45 9.38
CA ASP A 67 -8.49 -12.05 8.92
C ASP A 67 -8.43 -10.59 8.48
N PHE A 68 -9.20 -9.70 9.15
CA PHE A 68 -9.20 -8.26 8.85
C PHE A 68 -7.88 -7.62 9.29
N HIS A 69 -7.24 -6.92 8.35
CA HIS A 69 -6.06 -6.11 8.56
C HIS A 69 -6.42 -4.61 8.49
N ASP A 70 -5.87 -3.82 9.40
CA ASP A 70 -5.93 -2.35 9.29
C ASP A 70 -4.87 -1.94 8.25
N THR A 71 -5.32 -1.88 6.99
CA THR A 71 -4.45 -1.73 5.83
C THR A 71 -3.75 -0.37 5.84
N ARG A 72 -2.43 -0.37 5.68
CA ARG A 72 -1.62 0.84 5.47
C ARG A 72 -1.26 0.96 4.00
N VAL A 73 -1.65 2.07 3.38
CA VAL A 73 -1.34 2.37 1.98
C VAL A 73 -0.11 3.27 1.92
N ILE A 74 0.95 2.77 1.30
CA ILE A 74 2.26 3.44 1.23
C ILE A 74 2.66 3.59 -0.23
N THR A 75 3.11 4.78 -0.63
CA THR A 75 3.72 4.98 -1.95
C THR A 75 5.20 5.32 -1.83
N VAL A 76 5.96 4.96 -2.86
CA VAL A 76 7.37 5.34 -3.01
C VAL A 76 7.48 6.36 -4.14
N LEU A 77 7.82 7.61 -3.82
CA LEU A 77 7.80 8.73 -4.75
C LEU A 77 9.15 9.45 -4.80
N ASN A 78 9.62 9.72 -5.99
CA ASN A 78 10.67 10.70 -6.28
C ASN A 78 10.60 11.07 -7.77
N ASN A 79 10.85 12.34 -8.11
CA ASN A 79 10.88 12.83 -9.49
C ASN A 79 12.18 12.45 -10.24
N LYS A 80 13.18 11.94 -9.53
CA LYS A 80 14.44 11.49 -10.14
C LYS A 80 14.33 10.04 -10.62
N GLY A 81 14.67 9.83 -11.90
CA GLY A 81 14.84 8.48 -12.47
C GLY A 81 16.04 7.76 -11.83
N GLY A 82 15.92 6.44 -11.66
CA GLY A 82 17.03 5.61 -11.16
C GLY A 82 17.36 5.73 -9.68
N CYS A 83 16.60 6.50 -8.88
CA CYS A 83 16.80 6.59 -7.43
C CYS A 83 16.38 5.31 -6.67
N GLY A 84 15.74 4.34 -7.36
CA GLY A 84 15.42 3.01 -6.87
C GLY A 84 14.04 2.88 -6.24
N LYS A 85 13.03 3.61 -6.73
CA LYS A 85 11.63 3.48 -6.27
C LYS A 85 11.14 2.03 -6.36
N THR A 86 11.18 1.47 -7.56
CA THR A 86 10.77 0.07 -7.83
C THR A 86 11.53 -0.94 -6.99
N SER A 87 12.87 -0.80 -6.89
CA SER A 87 13.69 -1.70 -6.05
C SER A 87 13.32 -1.61 -4.57
N LEU A 88 12.92 -0.42 -4.12
CA LEU A 88 12.47 -0.20 -2.75
C LEU A 88 11.11 -0.88 -2.51
N CYS A 89 10.13 -0.69 -3.42
CA CYS A 89 8.84 -1.37 -3.34
C CYS A 89 9.01 -2.90 -3.33
N CYS A 90 9.80 -3.44 -4.26
CA CYS A 90 10.11 -4.86 -4.34
C CYS A 90 10.77 -5.38 -3.06
N GLY A 91 11.87 -4.73 -2.61
CA GLY A 91 12.63 -5.19 -1.44
C GLY A 91 11.88 -5.05 -0.12
N VAL A 92 11.18 -3.93 0.08
CA VAL A 92 10.37 -3.70 1.30
C VAL A 92 9.15 -4.62 1.31
N GLY A 93 8.42 -4.75 0.19
CA GLY A 93 7.25 -5.61 0.10
C GLY A 93 7.60 -7.07 0.40
N SER A 94 8.68 -7.58 -0.19
CA SER A 94 9.17 -8.92 0.10
C SER A 94 9.61 -9.09 1.56
N ALA A 95 10.27 -8.07 2.15
CA ALA A 95 10.72 -8.11 3.54
C ALA A 95 9.56 -8.04 4.56
N LEU A 96 8.47 -7.37 4.22
CA LEU A 96 7.23 -7.37 5.00
C LEU A 96 6.55 -8.76 4.94
N ALA A 97 6.47 -9.36 3.75
CA ALA A 97 5.90 -10.70 3.59
C ALA A 97 6.70 -11.76 4.35
N GLU A 98 8.04 -11.71 4.36
CA GLU A 98 8.88 -12.57 5.20
C GLU A 98 8.61 -12.41 6.71
N GLN A 99 8.12 -11.26 7.16
CA GLN A 99 7.71 -11.02 8.55
C GLN A 99 6.28 -11.50 8.85
N GLY A 100 5.60 -12.10 7.87
CA GLY A 100 4.25 -12.65 8.01
C GLY A 100 3.13 -11.66 7.67
N TYR A 101 3.44 -10.46 7.18
CA TYR A 101 2.44 -9.51 6.72
C TYR A 101 1.89 -9.90 5.34
N ARG A 102 0.62 -9.63 5.11
CA ARG A 102 0.01 -9.73 3.78
C ARG A 102 0.20 -8.42 3.03
N VAL A 103 0.79 -8.51 1.84
CA VAL A 103 1.22 -7.35 1.06
C VAL A 103 0.57 -7.37 -0.32
N LEU A 104 -0.05 -6.25 -0.70
CA LEU A 104 -0.44 -5.98 -2.07
C LEU A 104 0.57 -5.01 -2.69
N LEU A 105 1.21 -5.42 -3.77
CA LEU A 105 2.07 -4.55 -4.58
C LEU A 105 1.25 -3.99 -5.74
N VAL A 106 1.36 -2.69 -5.99
CA VAL A 106 0.70 -2.02 -7.12
C VAL A 106 1.77 -1.35 -7.98
N ASP A 107 1.86 -1.78 -9.23
CA ASP A 107 2.76 -1.17 -10.21
C ASP A 107 2.00 -0.09 -10.99
N SER A 108 2.33 1.19 -10.75
CA SER A 108 1.72 2.31 -11.46
C SER A 108 2.65 2.97 -12.48
N ASP A 109 3.78 2.31 -12.83
CA ASP A 109 4.69 2.75 -13.88
C ASP A 109 4.48 1.95 -15.18
N ALA A 110 4.24 2.63 -16.30
CA ALA A 110 4.13 2.02 -17.63
C ALA A 110 5.35 1.17 -18.03
N GLN A 111 6.50 1.37 -17.38
CA GLN A 111 7.70 0.56 -17.61
C GLN A 111 7.60 -0.85 -17.05
N ARG A 112 6.61 -1.17 -16.19
CA ARG A 112 6.36 -2.49 -15.60
C ARG A 112 7.54 -3.08 -14.81
N ASN A 113 8.42 -2.26 -14.28
CA ASN A 113 9.62 -2.74 -13.60
C ASN A 113 9.30 -3.54 -12.32
N LEU A 114 8.28 -3.14 -11.55
CA LEU A 114 7.84 -3.88 -10.38
C LEU A 114 7.19 -5.20 -10.80
N SER A 115 6.28 -5.18 -11.78
CA SER A 115 5.65 -6.38 -12.34
C SER A 115 6.68 -7.38 -12.86
N SER A 116 7.69 -6.90 -13.59
CA SER A 116 8.78 -7.74 -14.11
C SER A 116 9.65 -8.34 -13.00
N SER A 117 9.88 -7.61 -11.90
CA SER A 117 10.67 -8.12 -10.75
C SER A 117 10.04 -9.32 -10.05
N PHE A 118 8.77 -9.62 -10.32
CA PHE A 118 8.03 -10.77 -9.81
C PHE A 118 7.65 -11.77 -10.91
N ASP A 119 8.24 -11.61 -12.10
CA ASP A 119 7.94 -12.43 -13.29
C ASP A 119 6.45 -12.47 -13.64
N MET A 120 5.74 -11.36 -13.40
CA MET A 120 4.30 -11.29 -13.66
C MET A 120 4.03 -11.13 -15.16
N PRO A 121 3.11 -11.92 -15.72
CA PRO A 121 2.74 -11.82 -17.13
C PRO A 121 2.06 -10.47 -17.43
N ARG A 122 1.99 -10.14 -18.73
CA ARG A 122 1.10 -9.07 -19.17
C ARG A 122 -0.35 -9.50 -19.00
N SER A 123 -1.21 -8.57 -18.64
CA SER A 123 -2.63 -8.81 -18.39
C SER A 123 -3.46 -7.65 -18.93
N GLU A 124 -4.62 -7.94 -19.46
CA GLU A 124 -5.64 -6.92 -19.77
C GLU A 124 -6.17 -6.29 -18.47
N LYS A 125 -6.18 -7.06 -17.38
CA LYS A 125 -6.48 -6.55 -16.04
C LYS A 125 -5.21 -5.97 -15.43
N HIS A 126 -4.98 -4.68 -15.64
CA HIS A 126 -3.84 -3.93 -15.11
C HIS A 126 -4.27 -2.61 -14.48
N PHE A 127 -3.42 -1.99 -13.68
CA PHE A 127 -3.71 -0.75 -12.95
C PHE A 127 -4.30 0.36 -13.83
N GLY A 128 -3.70 0.58 -15.01
CA GLY A 128 -4.17 1.61 -15.92
C GLY A 128 -5.58 1.37 -16.44
N GLN A 129 -5.96 0.11 -16.68
CA GLN A 129 -7.32 -0.24 -17.09
C GLN A 129 -8.33 0.08 -15.98
N ALA A 130 -8.03 -0.29 -14.74
CA ALA A 130 -8.86 0.04 -13.58
C ALA A 130 -9.06 1.56 -13.44
N VAL A 131 -8.00 2.36 -13.61
CA VAL A 131 -8.07 3.84 -13.56
C VAL A 131 -8.91 4.40 -14.71
N LEU A 132 -8.79 3.85 -15.92
CA LEU A 132 -9.57 4.31 -17.09
C LEU A 132 -11.05 4.01 -16.95
N GLN A 133 -11.40 2.84 -16.46
CA GLN A 133 -12.79 2.38 -16.29
C GLN A 133 -13.38 2.82 -14.94
N GLU A 134 -12.57 3.33 -14.01
CA GLU A 134 -12.95 3.65 -12.62
C GLU A 134 -13.53 2.43 -11.89
N GLU A 135 -12.97 1.25 -12.17
CA GLU A 135 -13.37 -0.02 -11.59
C GLU A 135 -12.58 -0.33 -10.31
N SER A 136 -13.18 -1.07 -9.39
CA SER A 136 -12.53 -1.49 -8.16
C SER A 136 -11.25 -2.27 -8.42
N LEU A 137 -10.17 -1.92 -7.72
CA LEU A 137 -8.90 -2.66 -7.79
C LEU A 137 -9.00 -4.10 -7.29
N LEU A 138 -10.04 -4.48 -6.57
CA LEU A 138 -10.27 -5.87 -6.16
C LEU A 138 -10.28 -6.85 -7.34
N ASP A 139 -10.86 -6.44 -8.47
CA ASP A 139 -10.99 -7.27 -9.67
C ASP A 139 -9.70 -7.41 -10.48
N TYR A 140 -8.66 -6.66 -10.09
CA TYR A 140 -7.37 -6.58 -10.76
C TYR A 140 -6.23 -7.23 -9.97
N ILE A 141 -6.51 -7.75 -8.77
CA ILE A 141 -5.53 -8.43 -7.93
C ILE A 141 -5.17 -9.78 -8.55
N GLN A 142 -3.87 -10.04 -8.66
CA GLN A 142 -3.32 -11.29 -9.18
C GLN A 142 -2.38 -11.90 -8.15
N PRO A 143 -2.47 -13.20 -7.86
CA PRO A 143 -1.54 -13.86 -6.96
C PRO A 143 -0.14 -13.91 -7.60
N THR A 144 0.90 -13.73 -6.79
CA THR A 144 2.27 -14.01 -7.21
C THR A 144 2.70 -15.41 -6.79
N GLN A 145 3.84 -15.88 -7.30
CA GLN A 145 4.44 -17.14 -6.83
C GLN A 145 5.09 -17.02 -5.44
N TYR A 146 5.10 -15.82 -4.84
CA TYR A 146 5.74 -15.53 -3.55
C TYR A 146 4.68 -15.45 -2.45
N PRO A 147 4.75 -16.32 -1.42
CA PRO A 147 3.75 -16.35 -0.35
C PRO A 147 3.59 -15.01 0.35
N GLY A 148 2.35 -14.62 0.61
CA GLY A 148 2.02 -13.35 1.29
C GLY A 148 2.05 -12.11 0.41
N ILE A 149 2.32 -12.26 -0.90
CA ILE A 149 2.38 -11.14 -1.86
C ILE A 149 1.42 -11.38 -3.01
N ASP A 150 0.47 -10.47 -3.18
CA ASP A 150 -0.34 -10.34 -4.39
C ASP A 150 0.03 -9.05 -5.12
N MET A 151 -0.34 -8.94 -6.39
CA MET A 151 0.05 -7.81 -7.22
C MET A 151 -1.07 -7.31 -8.14
N ILE A 152 -1.10 -5.98 -8.34
CA ILE A 152 -1.77 -5.35 -9.46
C ILE A 152 -0.69 -4.89 -10.43
N VAL A 153 -0.69 -5.49 -11.62
CA VAL A 153 0.37 -5.26 -12.63
C VAL A 153 0.15 -3.96 -13.40
N ALA A 154 1.23 -3.42 -13.97
CA ALA A 154 1.16 -2.34 -14.94
C ALA A 154 1.14 -2.85 -16.39
N ASP A 155 0.85 -1.94 -17.33
CA ASP A 155 1.01 -2.18 -18.76
C ASP A 155 1.56 -0.93 -19.48
N VAL A 156 2.22 -1.15 -20.60
CA VAL A 156 2.83 -0.07 -21.41
C VAL A 156 1.80 0.93 -21.94
N SER A 157 0.54 0.52 -22.11
CA SER A 157 -0.59 1.37 -22.52
C SER A 157 -0.86 2.53 -21.54
N MET A 158 -0.36 2.42 -20.30
CA MET A 158 -0.49 3.46 -19.28
C MET A 158 0.29 4.76 -19.61
N GLY A 159 1.14 4.76 -20.64
CA GLY A 159 1.91 5.94 -21.03
C GLY A 159 1.06 7.17 -21.38
N MET A 160 -0.22 6.99 -21.73
CA MET A 160 -1.17 8.07 -22.04
C MET A 160 -2.16 8.35 -20.89
N LEU A 161 -1.98 7.70 -19.74
CA LEU A 161 -2.98 7.71 -18.67
C LEU A 161 -3.21 9.11 -18.09
N ASP A 162 -2.17 9.92 -17.94
CA ASP A 162 -2.28 11.31 -17.46
C ASP A 162 -3.23 12.15 -18.36
N MET A 163 -3.14 12.01 -19.68
CA MET A 163 -4.04 12.72 -20.60
C MET A 163 -5.50 12.25 -20.47
N ASN A 164 -5.69 10.95 -20.29
CA ASN A 164 -7.02 10.37 -20.13
C ASN A 164 -7.67 10.79 -18.80
N ILE A 165 -6.90 10.82 -17.72
CA ILE A 165 -7.39 11.28 -16.40
C ILE A 165 -7.72 12.77 -16.44
N PHE A 166 -6.98 13.59 -17.18
CA PHE A 166 -7.13 15.05 -17.19
C PHE A 166 -8.55 15.51 -17.54
N THR A 167 -9.25 14.77 -18.37
CA THR A 167 -10.61 15.11 -18.84
C THR A 167 -11.73 14.58 -17.93
N LYS A 168 -11.39 13.77 -16.91
CA LYS A 168 -12.37 13.15 -16.02
C LYS A 168 -12.85 14.12 -14.93
N VAL A 169 -14.07 13.92 -14.48
CA VAL A 169 -14.64 14.62 -13.31
C VAL A 169 -14.07 14.00 -12.03
N HIS A 170 -13.82 14.82 -11.02
CA HIS A 170 -13.18 14.36 -9.76
C HIS A 170 -11.85 13.61 -9.95
N ARG A 171 -11.15 13.98 -11.01
CA ARG A 171 -9.92 13.33 -11.50
C ARG A 171 -8.81 13.15 -10.46
N GLU A 172 -8.80 13.96 -9.40
CA GLU A 172 -7.84 13.89 -8.29
C GLU A 172 -8.12 12.76 -7.30
N ASN A 173 -9.31 12.13 -7.37
CA ASN A 173 -9.76 11.11 -6.44
C ASN A 173 -9.95 9.71 -7.06
N ILE A 174 -9.66 9.52 -8.33
CA ILE A 174 -9.94 8.28 -9.05
C ILE A 174 -9.23 7.10 -8.36
N VAL A 175 -7.90 7.20 -8.15
CA VAL A 175 -7.14 6.11 -7.54
C VAL A 175 -7.63 5.82 -6.12
N ARG A 176 -7.97 6.85 -5.35
CA ARG A 176 -8.53 6.67 -4.00
C ARG A 176 -9.85 5.91 -4.04
N SER A 177 -10.74 6.28 -4.95
CA SER A 177 -12.07 5.64 -5.07
C SER A 177 -11.98 4.17 -5.46
N ILE A 178 -11.10 3.81 -6.42
CA ILE A 178 -10.96 2.43 -6.88
C ILE A 178 -10.14 1.56 -5.91
N LEU A 179 -9.27 2.16 -5.07
CA LEU A 179 -8.50 1.47 -4.05
C LEU A 179 -9.29 1.23 -2.75
N GLN A 180 -10.24 2.13 -2.44
CA GLN A 180 -11.00 2.07 -1.18
C GLN A 180 -11.63 0.68 -0.92
N PRO A 181 -12.23 -0.02 -1.90
CA PRO A 181 -12.77 -1.37 -1.68
C PRO A 181 -11.71 -2.39 -1.22
N VAL A 182 -10.44 -2.26 -1.65
CA VAL A 182 -9.35 -3.13 -1.20
C VAL A 182 -9.04 -2.87 0.28
N VAL A 183 -8.98 -1.58 0.67
CA VAL A 183 -8.76 -1.17 2.06
C VAL A 183 -9.90 -1.64 2.95
N ASP A 184 -11.14 -1.48 2.49
CA ASP A 184 -12.35 -1.86 3.24
C ASP A 184 -12.45 -3.38 3.48
N LYS A 185 -11.95 -4.19 2.55
CA LYS A 185 -11.87 -5.65 2.74
C LYS A 185 -10.85 -6.06 3.80
N GLY A 186 -9.82 -5.23 4.05
CA GLY A 186 -8.79 -5.53 5.05
C GLY A 186 -8.07 -6.86 4.83
N TRP A 187 -7.88 -7.27 3.57
CA TRP A 187 -7.16 -8.51 3.23
C TRP A 187 -5.64 -8.38 3.35
N TYR A 188 -5.14 -7.14 3.36
CA TYR A 188 -3.71 -6.82 3.39
C TYR A 188 -3.36 -5.95 4.58
N ASP A 189 -2.19 -6.17 5.17
CA ASP A 189 -1.59 -5.27 6.15
C ASP A 189 -1.02 -4.03 5.47
N TYR A 190 -0.42 -4.23 4.30
CA TYR A 190 0.25 -3.17 3.54
C TYR A 190 -0.13 -3.22 2.05
N VAL A 191 -0.43 -2.06 1.50
CA VAL A 191 -0.47 -1.82 0.06
C VAL A 191 0.73 -0.93 -0.28
N LEU A 192 1.64 -1.39 -1.14
CA LEU A 192 2.79 -0.62 -1.59
C LEU A 192 2.62 -0.25 -3.07
N ILE A 193 2.65 1.04 -3.38
CA ILE A 193 2.44 1.55 -4.74
C ILE A 193 3.75 2.11 -5.29
N ASP A 194 4.29 1.50 -6.35
CA ASP A 194 5.43 2.00 -7.11
C ASP A 194 4.98 3.07 -8.11
N THR A 195 5.76 4.14 -8.26
CA THR A 195 5.43 5.28 -9.13
C THR A 195 6.48 5.52 -10.20
N ASN A 196 6.04 6.12 -11.32
CA ASN A 196 6.94 6.65 -12.32
C ASN A 196 7.72 7.91 -11.82
N PRO A 197 8.79 8.37 -12.51
CA PRO A 197 9.62 9.48 -12.04
C PRO A 197 9.07 10.86 -12.42
N ASN A 198 7.76 11.05 -12.40
CA ASN A 198 7.14 12.33 -12.75
C ASN A 198 6.26 12.84 -11.60
N LEU A 199 6.12 14.15 -11.45
CA LEU A 199 5.11 14.74 -10.55
C LEU A 199 3.84 15.03 -11.37
N SER A 200 3.26 13.97 -11.93
CA SER A 200 2.13 14.00 -12.85
C SER A 200 0.79 13.92 -12.12
N LEU A 201 -0.31 14.06 -12.86
CA LEU A 201 -1.66 13.89 -12.32
C LEU A 201 -1.91 12.45 -11.82
N LEU A 202 -1.35 11.44 -12.49
CA LEU A 202 -1.41 10.06 -12.03
C LEU A 202 -0.71 9.91 -10.66
N ASN A 203 0.51 10.44 -10.54
CA ASN A 203 1.23 10.38 -9.26
C ASN A 203 0.56 11.22 -8.17
N PHE A 204 -0.10 12.34 -8.54
CA PHE A 204 -0.96 13.06 -7.60
C PHE A 204 -2.08 12.16 -7.06
N ASN A 205 -2.77 11.43 -7.94
CA ASN A 205 -3.84 10.49 -7.58
C ASN A 205 -3.34 9.36 -6.68
N VAL A 206 -2.19 8.77 -7.03
CA VAL A 206 -1.56 7.72 -6.22
C VAL A 206 -1.25 8.24 -4.81
N VAL A 207 -0.55 9.37 -4.71
CA VAL A 207 -0.19 9.97 -3.41
C VAL A 207 -1.44 10.36 -2.60
N ASN A 208 -2.47 10.88 -3.27
CA ASN A 208 -3.74 11.23 -2.62
C ASN A 208 -4.51 10.01 -2.06
N ALA A 209 -4.26 8.82 -2.60
CA ALA A 209 -4.87 7.58 -2.13
C ALA A 209 -4.10 6.94 -0.95
N CYS A 210 -2.91 7.46 -0.59
CA CYS A 210 -2.02 6.84 0.38
C CYS A 210 -2.12 7.47 1.78
N ASP A 211 -1.75 6.68 2.80
CA ASP A 211 -1.55 7.15 4.17
C ASP A 211 -0.12 7.68 4.35
N TYR A 212 0.84 7.06 3.66
CA TYR A 212 2.26 7.35 3.81
C TYR A 212 2.98 7.46 2.47
N CYS A 213 4.00 8.33 2.44
CA CYS A 213 4.93 8.44 1.33
C CYS A 213 6.36 8.20 1.82
N ILE A 214 7.12 7.36 1.10
CA ILE A 214 8.55 7.13 1.32
C ILE A 214 9.31 7.73 0.14
N ILE A 215 10.38 8.48 0.43
CA ILE A 215 11.16 9.18 -0.58
C ILE A 215 12.56 8.56 -0.64
N PRO A 216 12.89 7.74 -1.67
CA PRO A 216 14.26 7.26 -1.88
C PRO A 216 15.14 8.36 -2.45
N VAL A 217 16.34 8.57 -1.86
CA VAL A 217 17.31 9.55 -2.31
C VAL A 217 18.66 8.86 -2.57
N GLN A 218 19.23 9.12 -3.75
CA GLN A 218 20.57 8.65 -4.08
C GLN A 218 21.61 9.73 -3.75
N PRO A 219 22.62 9.46 -2.91
CA PRO A 219 23.65 10.44 -2.56
C PRO A 219 24.45 10.95 -3.74
N ALA A 220 24.80 10.08 -4.69
CA ALA A 220 25.49 10.48 -5.90
C ALA A 220 24.58 11.37 -6.79
N GLY A 221 25.00 12.61 -7.01
CA GLY A 221 24.18 13.61 -7.72
C GLY A 221 22.95 14.03 -6.93
N PHE A 222 23.07 14.07 -5.60
CA PHE A 222 22.02 14.60 -4.72
C PHE A 222 21.80 16.08 -5.03
N ASP A 223 20.52 16.42 -5.17
CA ASP A 223 20.03 17.76 -5.36
C ASP A 223 19.03 18.08 -4.24
N VAL A 224 19.41 19.05 -3.40
CA VAL A 224 18.57 19.50 -2.27
C VAL A 224 17.29 20.12 -2.78
N ASP A 225 17.37 20.92 -3.86
CA ASP A 225 16.22 21.63 -4.44
C ASP A 225 15.23 20.62 -5.07
N GLY A 226 15.77 19.59 -5.75
CA GLY A 226 14.95 18.52 -6.31
C GLY A 226 14.18 17.74 -5.25
N LEU A 227 14.78 17.50 -4.08
CA LEU A 227 14.07 16.87 -2.95
C LEU A 227 13.03 17.83 -2.35
N GLY A 228 13.35 19.12 -2.23
CA GLY A 228 12.41 20.16 -1.79
C GLY A 228 11.14 20.15 -2.64
N THR A 229 11.27 20.10 -3.96
CA THR A 229 10.15 20.01 -4.89
C THR A 229 9.25 18.77 -4.64
N VAL A 230 9.84 17.61 -4.34
CA VAL A 230 9.07 16.39 -4.01
C VAL A 230 8.32 16.57 -2.69
N VAL A 231 8.96 17.13 -1.67
CA VAL A 231 8.33 17.40 -0.36
C VAL A 231 7.18 18.39 -0.51
N GLU A 232 7.38 19.48 -1.25
CA GLU A 232 6.33 20.47 -1.55
C GLU A 232 5.15 19.86 -2.31
N PHE A 233 5.42 18.98 -3.28
CA PHE A 233 4.38 18.24 -3.99
C PHE A 233 3.54 17.40 -3.03
N ILE A 234 4.17 16.60 -2.15
CA ILE A 234 3.45 15.78 -1.16
C ILE A 234 2.64 16.65 -0.20
N GLN A 235 3.20 17.77 0.27
CA GLN A 235 2.49 18.75 1.12
C GLN A 235 1.31 19.38 0.38
N GLY A 236 1.43 19.63 -0.92
CA GLY A 236 0.34 20.07 -1.78
C GLY A 236 -0.80 19.06 -1.82
N VAL A 237 -0.48 17.77 -2.00
CA VAL A 237 -1.46 16.68 -1.99
C VAL A 237 -2.10 16.50 -0.60
N ALA A 238 -1.36 16.70 0.47
CA ALA A 238 -1.87 16.60 1.84
C ALA A 238 -3.04 17.57 2.14
N ARG A 239 -3.23 18.62 1.34
CA ARG A 239 -4.43 19.49 1.42
C ARG A 239 -5.70 18.77 0.98
N TYR A 240 -5.60 17.75 0.13
CA TYR A 240 -6.70 16.90 -0.35
C TYR A 240 -6.85 15.65 0.51
N ASN A 241 -5.75 15.15 1.06
CA ASN A 241 -5.72 14.00 1.97
C ASN A 241 -5.00 14.36 3.28
N PRO A 242 -5.70 14.87 4.30
CA PRO A 242 -5.09 15.26 5.57
C PRO A 242 -4.45 14.11 6.37
N LYS A 243 -4.73 12.86 6.02
CA LYS A 243 -4.11 11.68 6.64
C LYS A 243 -2.72 11.39 6.10
N LEU A 244 -2.41 11.89 4.90
CA LEU A 244 -1.13 11.66 4.23
C LEU A 244 0.04 12.22 5.04
N LYS A 245 1.04 11.35 5.29
CA LYS A 245 2.27 11.71 6.00
C LYS A 245 3.49 11.27 5.18
N ILE A 246 4.59 12.00 5.31
CA ILE A 246 5.90 11.52 4.86
C ILE A 246 6.43 10.56 5.94
N ALA A 247 6.46 9.25 5.66
CA ALA A 247 7.01 8.25 6.57
C ALA A 247 8.52 8.42 6.75
N GLY A 248 9.19 8.84 5.69
CA GLY A 248 10.60 9.19 5.77
C GLY A 248 11.33 9.19 4.43
N ILE A 249 12.61 9.57 4.51
CA ILE A 249 13.56 9.63 3.40
C ILE A 249 14.55 8.48 3.57
N VAL A 250 14.67 7.62 2.54
CA VAL A 250 15.60 6.49 2.52
C VAL A 250 16.83 6.88 1.70
N ILE A 251 18.01 6.81 2.32
CA ILE A 251 19.27 6.90 1.59
C ILE A 251 19.45 5.58 0.84
N ASN A 252 19.22 5.62 -0.46
CA ASN A 252 19.28 4.48 -1.36
C ASN A 252 20.50 4.57 -2.28
N ARG A 253 21.00 3.42 -2.75
CA ARG A 253 22.20 3.33 -3.59
C ARG A 253 23.42 4.02 -2.98
N PHE A 254 23.58 3.91 -1.66
CA PHE A 254 24.76 4.41 -0.96
C PHE A 254 25.99 3.65 -1.42
N ASP A 255 26.97 4.35 -2.02
CA ASP A 255 28.24 3.73 -2.43
C ASP A 255 29.35 4.03 -1.41
N ALA A 256 29.72 3.02 -0.63
CA ALA A 256 30.78 3.13 0.36
C ALA A 256 32.18 3.37 -0.26
N ARG A 257 32.36 3.10 -1.56
CA ARG A 257 33.62 3.38 -2.27
C ARG A 257 33.79 4.87 -2.59
N SER A 258 32.67 5.57 -2.82
CA SER A 258 32.62 7.02 -3.02
C SER A 258 32.29 7.75 -1.72
N ARG A 259 33.00 7.38 -0.64
CA ARG A 259 32.67 7.74 0.74
C ARG A 259 32.50 9.25 0.96
N ILE A 260 33.43 10.07 0.44
CA ILE A 260 33.42 11.53 0.64
C ILE A 260 32.12 12.14 0.08
N ILE A 261 31.77 11.81 -1.18
CA ILE A 261 30.55 12.33 -1.83
C ILE A 261 29.31 11.86 -1.09
N SER A 262 29.25 10.56 -0.80
CA SER A 262 28.09 9.97 -0.13
C SER A 262 27.89 10.52 1.29
N GLU A 263 28.95 10.70 2.08
CA GLU A 263 28.86 11.26 3.43
C GLU A 263 28.53 12.75 3.44
N THR A 264 29.03 13.52 2.44
CA THR A 264 28.68 14.95 2.31
C THR A 264 27.18 15.10 2.02
N ALA A 265 26.64 14.33 1.07
CA ALA A 265 25.21 14.36 0.75
C ALA A 265 24.36 13.92 1.97
N VAL A 266 24.78 12.87 2.69
CA VAL A 266 24.10 12.44 3.93
C VAL A 266 24.10 13.54 4.98
N ARG A 267 25.20 14.27 5.14
CA ARG A 267 25.28 15.38 6.11
C ARG A 267 24.32 16.51 5.74
N GLN A 268 24.27 16.92 4.47
CA GLN A 268 23.30 17.92 3.99
C GLN A 268 21.87 17.47 4.24
N LEU A 269 21.53 16.19 3.97
CA LEU A 269 20.22 15.63 4.27
C LEU A 269 19.90 15.68 5.77
N GLN A 270 20.88 15.36 6.63
CA GLN A 270 20.74 15.42 8.09
C GLN A 270 20.50 16.84 8.62
N GLU A 271 21.12 17.86 8.01
CA GLU A 271 20.93 19.26 8.40
C GLU A 271 19.50 19.73 8.14
N VAL A 272 18.87 19.28 7.06
CA VAL A 272 17.56 19.77 6.61
C VAL A 272 16.41 18.83 7.01
N TYR A 273 16.62 17.50 6.93
CA TYR A 273 15.57 16.49 7.03
C TYR A 273 15.83 15.43 8.12
N LYS A 274 16.59 15.77 9.18
CA LYS A 274 17.04 14.83 10.21
C LYS A 274 15.93 13.88 10.70
N ASP A 275 14.77 14.43 11.05
CA ASP A 275 13.67 13.67 11.66
C ASP A 275 12.94 12.77 10.66
N LEU A 276 13.12 13.05 9.36
CA LEU A 276 12.53 12.25 8.28
C LEU A 276 13.47 11.14 7.79
N LEU A 277 14.76 11.17 8.10
CA LEU A 277 15.68 10.14 7.61
C LEU A 277 15.41 8.80 8.30
N PHE A 278 15.39 7.73 7.50
CA PHE A 278 15.52 6.38 8.03
C PHE A 278 16.97 6.13 8.48
N GLU A 279 17.15 5.35 9.54
CA GLU A 279 18.49 4.96 10.02
C GLU A 279 19.15 4.02 9.02
N THR A 280 18.37 3.09 8.46
CA THR A 280 18.83 2.13 7.46
C THR A 280 19.13 2.80 6.14
N LYS A 281 20.32 2.53 5.59
CA LYS A 281 20.73 2.91 4.24
C LYS A 281 20.79 1.68 3.36
N ILE A 282 20.30 1.80 2.11
CA ILE A 282 20.41 0.73 1.13
C ILE A 282 21.65 0.97 0.28
N GLN A 283 22.61 0.06 0.35
CA GLN A 283 23.87 0.18 -0.36
C GLN A 283 23.77 -0.34 -1.81
N VAL A 284 24.70 0.10 -2.65
CA VAL A 284 24.87 -0.48 -3.99
C VAL A 284 25.29 -1.95 -3.85
N ASP A 285 24.55 -2.84 -4.52
CA ASP A 285 24.83 -4.27 -4.51
C ASP A 285 24.59 -4.86 -5.91
N THR A 286 25.56 -5.63 -6.42
CA THR A 286 25.46 -6.28 -7.73
C THR A 286 24.39 -7.37 -7.77
N LYS A 287 24.03 -7.94 -6.62
CA LYS A 287 22.95 -8.93 -6.52
C LYS A 287 21.59 -8.33 -6.85
N LEU A 288 21.39 -7.03 -6.56
CA LEU A 288 20.17 -6.34 -7.00
C LEU A 288 20.08 -6.26 -8.53
N GLN A 289 21.19 -6.02 -9.21
CA GLN A 289 21.20 -6.03 -10.67
C GLN A 289 20.93 -7.44 -11.23
N ALA A 290 21.53 -8.46 -10.61
CA ALA A 290 21.29 -9.84 -11.00
C ALA A 290 19.81 -10.23 -10.81
N SER A 291 19.19 -9.90 -9.66
CA SER A 291 17.79 -10.20 -9.40
C SER A 291 16.84 -9.52 -10.41
N GLN A 292 17.16 -8.28 -10.80
CA GLN A 292 16.40 -7.56 -11.84
C GLN A 292 16.54 -8.21 -13.22
N TRP A 293 17.73 -8.72 -13.54
CA TRP A 293 17.97 -9.43 -14.81
C TRP A 293 17.24 -10.77 -14.86
N GLU A 294 17.18 -11.46 -13.75
CA GLU A 294 16.53 -12.76 -13.60
C GLU A 294 15.02 -12.67 -13.35
N ASN A 295 14.46 -11.45 -13.22
CA ASN A 295 13.05 -11.19 -12.89
C ASN A 295 12.61 -11.88 -11.58
N VAL A 296 13.46 -11.86 -10.57
CA VAL A 296 13.15 -12.39 -9.23
C VAL A 296 13.32 -11.34 -8.15
N PRO A 297 12.49 -11.31 -7.12
CA PRO A 297 12.66 -10.37 -6.01
C PRO A 297 14.01 -10.53 -5.33
N ILE A 298 14.63 -9.42 -4.92
CA ILE A 298 15.99 -9.43 -4.33
C ILE A 298 16.09 -10.31 -3.09
N LEU A 299 15.02 -10.52 -2.33
CA LEU A 299 15.03 -11.38 -1.15
C LEU A 299 15.13 -12.87 -1.48
N SER A 300 14.91 -13.27 -2.74
CA SER A 300 15.23 -14.64 -3.22
C SER A 300 16.73 -14.94 -3.10
N TYR A 301 17.57 -13.91 -3.11
CA TYR A 301 19.00 -14.04 -2.83
C TYR A 301 19.27 -14.00 -1.33
N THR A 302 19.06 -15.11 -0.65
CA THR A 302 19.26 -15.23 0.79
C THR A 302 20.68 -14.87 1.22
N ASN A 303 20.83 -14.24 2.41
CA ASN A 303 22.11 -13.91 3.06
C ASN A 303 23.00 -12.87 2.35
N SER A 304 22.46 -12.03 1.48
CA SER A 304 23.18 -10.87 0.98
C SER A 304 23.13 -9.69 1.98
N ARG A 305 24.05 -8.73 1.83
CA ARG A 305 24.03 -7.50 2.63
C ARG A 305 22.72 -6.73 2.36
N ILE A 306 22.36 -6.54 1.12
CA ILE A 306 21.21 -5.75 0.72
C ILE A 306 19.89 -6.36 1.23
N THR A 307 19.78 -7.69 1.32
CA THR A 307 18.58 -8.33 1.89
C THR A 307 18.44 -8.06 3.39
N LYS A 308 19.57 -7.97 4.11
CA LYS A 308 19.57 -7.57 5.53
C LYS A 308 19.15 -6.11 5.69
N GLU A 309 19.58 -5.24 4.78
CA GLU A 309 19.22 -3.82 4.77
C GLU A 309 17.72 -3.63 4.49
N TYR A 310 17.12 -4.33 3.52
CA TYR A 310 15.68 -4.29 3.28
C TYR A 310 14.86 -4.81 4.48
N ARG A 311 15.31 -5.90 5.13
CA ARG A 311 14.67 -6.39 6.36
C ARG A 311 14.79 -5.40 7.53
N ALA A 312 15.89 -4.67 7.64
CA ALA A 312 16.04 -3.61 8.64
C ALA A 312 15.11 -2.43 8.35
N LEU A 313 15.09 -1.97 7.09
CA LEU A 313 14.24 -0.87 6.65
C LEU A 313 12.75 -1.18 6.82
N SER A 314 12.31 -2.41 6.48
CA SER A 314 10.91 -2.78 6.65
C SER A 314 10.48 -2.74 8.12
N ARG A 315 11.35 -3.13 9.07
CA ARG A 315 11.07 -2.97 10.51
C ARG A 315 10.96 -1.51 10.96
N GLU A 316 11.74 -0.60 10.37
CA GLU A 316 11.60 0.83 10.64
C GLU A 316 10.28 1.38 10.06
N ILE A 317 9.88 0.93 8.86
CA ILE A 317 8.62 1.31 8.22
C ILE A 317 7.43 0.87 9.08
N VAL A 318 7.43 -0.37 9.56
CA VAL A 318 6.39 -0.87 10.48
C VAL A 318 6.25 0.01 11.72
N LYS A 319 7.34 0.52 12.27
CA LYS A 319 7.31 1.41 13.45
C LYS A 319 6.83 2.83 13.15
N ARG A 320 7.06 3.33 11.93
CA ARG A 320 6.70 4.70 11.54
C ARG A 320 5.30 4.82 10.93
N CYS A 321 4.82 3.76 10.30
CA CYS A 321 3.52 3.70 9.64
C CYS A 321 2.48 3.03 10.55
N VAL A 322 2.18 3.69 11.66
CA VAL A 322 1.21 3.22 12.68
C VAL A 322 -0.08 4.02 12.61
#